data_0622e804dc6b4617981abf3e25f3c0a6
#
_entry.id   0622e804dc6b4617981abf3e25f3c0a6
#
_cell.length_a   1.000
_cell.length_b   1.000
_cell.length_c   1.000
_cell.angle_alpha   90.00
_cell.angle_beta   90.00
_cell.angle_gamma   90.00
#
_symmetry.space_group_name_H-M   'P 1'
#
loop_
_entity.id
_entity.type
_entity.pdbx_description
1 polymer ?
#
loop_
_entity_poly.entity_id
_entity_poly.type
_entity_poly.pdbx_seq_one_letter_code
_entity_poly.pdbx_strand_id
1 'polypeptide(L)'
;MKGTELALRFIDIHTIWLPAWLTTYRDQRGKPRKDFRDFMELRSKNEDFRNLMTLAMPAKFWYSKFNEKSRQWDHNIDADCLHYFLRLNGFYSLHDENSSSTKYIRITGNIVKLIKAKDIRKFIREWAQESFLSRDIRNLILNSPKLSDTALDNLQEIELDFTNYTHNTQMFFFPGCSMEVSGTGIKEHPANGSTLSHYVWEENVLKHKVRLMEDMFTIS
;
A
#
# COMPACT_ATOMS: atom_id res chain seq x y z
N MET A 1 -9.19 -2.19 -0.23
CA MET A 1 -8.64 -3.24 0.66
C MET A 1 -8.86 -4.65 0.11
N LYS A 2 -10.08 -5.10 -0.18
CA LYS A 2 -10.31 -6.48 -0.70
C LYS A 2 -9.47 -6.85 -1.94
N GLY A 3 -9.24 -5.91 -2.86
CA GLY A 3 -8.41 -6.16 -4.05
C GLY A 3 -6.93 -6.40 -3.74
N THR A 4 -6.37 -5.65 -2.80
CA THR A 4 -4.97 -5.80 -2.35
C THR A 4 -4.76 -7.14 -1.65
N GLU A 5 -5.69 -7.53 -0.75
CA GLU A 5 -5.65 -8.83 -0.07
C GLU A 5 -5.73 -9.98 -1.07
N LEU A 6 -6.60 -9.87 -2.08
CA LEU A 6 -6.73 -10.86 -3.12
C LEU A 6 -5.47 -10.98 -3.98
N ALA A 7 -4.88 -9.86 -4.37
CA ALA A 7 -3.64 -9.81 -5.16
C ALA A 7 -2.46 -10.44 -4.39
N LEU A 8 -2.35 -10.20 -3.08
CA LEU A 8 -1.30 -10.80 -2.24
C LEU A 8 -1.55 -12.28 -1.93
N ARG A 9 -2.81 -12.71 -1.87
CA ARG A 9 -3.17 -14.11 -1.67
C ARG A 9 -2.94 -14.96 -2.93
N PHE A 10 -3.20 -14.38 -4.10
CA PHE A 10 -3.09 -15.04 -5.41
C PHE A 10 -2.14 -14.25 -6.29
N ILE A 11 -0.86 -14.38 -6.01
CA ILE A 11 0.21 -13.53 -6.58
C ILE A 11 0.33 -13.58 -8.11
N ASP A 12 -0.20 -14.63 -8.75
CA ASP A 12 -0.25 -14.77 -10.22
C ASP A 12 -1.45 -14.04 -10.86
N ILE A 13 -2.42 -13.58 -10.05
CA ILE A 13 -3.56 -12.82 -10.57
C ILE A 13 -3.11 -11.41 -10.94
N HIS A 14 -3.41 -11.02 -12.17
CA HIS A 14 -3.20 -9.65 -12.63
C HIS A 14 -4.31 -8.75 -12.07
N THR A 15 -3.91 -7.70 -11.40
CA THR A 15 -4.80 -6.67 -10.86
C THR A 15 -4.53 -5.34 -11.53
N ILE A 16 -5.58 -4.53 -11.70
CA ILE A 16 -5.51 -3.21 -12.31
C ILE A 16 -5.81 -2.17 -11.24
N TRP A 17 -4.95 -1.18 -11.13
CA TRP A 17 -5.24 0.02 -10.39
C TRP A 17 -5.81 1.05 -11.36
N LEU A 18 -7.02 1.49 -11.07
CA LEU A 18 -7.64 2.52 -11.88
C LEU A 18 -6.84 3.81 -11.81
N PRO A 19 -6.73 4.54 -12.92
CA PRO A 19 -5.97 5.79 -12.94
C PRO A 19 -6.47 6.80 -11.91
N ALA A 20 -5.54 7.46 -11.21
CA ALA A 20 -5.87 8.42 -10.15
C ALA A 20 -6.75 9.58 -10.65
N TRP A 21 -6.58 9.99 -11.92
CA TRP A 21 -7.40 11.05 -12.52
C TRP A 21 -8.91 10.73 -12.52
N LEU A 22 -9.31 9.44 -12.41
CA LEU A 22 -10.72 9.06 -12.36
C LEU A 22 -11.46 9.78 -11.21
N THR A 23 -10.79 9.95 -10.08
CA THR A 23 -11.36 10.60 -8.89
C THR A 23 -11.59 12.10 -9.04
N THR A 24 -11.00 12.73 -10.06
CA THR A 24 -11.25 14.17 -10.35
C THR A 24 -12.62 14.40 -10.99
N TYR A 25 -13.20 13.37 -11.60
CA TYR A 25 -14.54 13.43 -12.17
C TYR A 25 -15.60 13.09 -11.12
N ARG A 26 -16.75 13.74 -11.24
CA ARG A 26 -17.89 13.52 -10.34
C ARG A 26 -19.00 12.76 -11.07
N ASP A 27 -19.74 11.93 -10.33
CA ASP A 27 -21.00 11.34 -10.79
C ASP A 27 -22.14 12.38 -10.73
N GLN A 28 -23.33 11.98 -11.15
CA GLN A 28 -24.54 12.83 -11.12
C GLN A 28 -24.94 13.27 -9.68
N ARG A 29 -24.43 12.59 -8.66
CA ARG A 29 -24.67 12.88 -7.23
C ARG A 29 -23.54 13.71 -6.62
N GLY A 30 -22.57 14.19 -7.42
CA GLY A 30 -21.41 14.94 -6.96
C GLY A 30 -20.34 14.12 -6.26
N LYS A 31 -20.42 12.77 -6.26
CA LYS A 31 -19.42 11.90 -5.64
C LYS A 31 -18.24 11.64 -6.59
N PRO A 32 -16.99 11.52 -6.07
CA PRO A 32 -15.84 11.14 -6.89
C PRO A 32 -16.06 9.78 -7.54
N ARG A 33 -15.74 9.68 -8.82
CA ARG A 33 -15.73 8.43 -9.54
C ARG A 33 -14.53 7.59 -9.09
N LYS A 34 -14.70 6.25 -8.92
CA LYS A 34 -13.68 5.43 -8.26
C LYS A 34 -13.62 3.96 -8.68
N ASP A 35 -14.59 3.49 -9.45
CA ASP A 35 -14.66 2.08 -9.81
C ASP A 35 -14.62 1.86 -11.33
N PHE A 36 -14.57 0.57 -11.72
CA PHE A 36 -14.48 0.18 -13.12
C PHE A 36 -15.69 0.63 -13.94
N ARG A 37 -16.89 0.63 -13.35
CA ARG A 37 -18.10 1.14 -14.03
C ARG A 37 -17.94 2.61 -14.34
N ASP A 38 -17.48 3.38 -13.37
CA ASP A 38 -17.23 4.81 -13.52
C ASP A 38 -16.20 5.09 -14.63
N PHE A 39 -15.16 4.26 -14.73
CA PHE A 39 -14.18 4.35 -15.80
C PHE A 39 -14.83 4.09 -17.16
N MET A 40 -15.61 3.03 -17.28
CA MET A 40 -16.29 2.67 -18.54
C MET A 40 -17.37 3.67 -18.97
N GLU A 41 -18.00 4.37 -18.03
CA GLU A 41 -18.92 5.48 -18.34
C GLU A 41 -18.20 6.69 -18.97
N LEU A 42 -16.98 6.97 -18.56
CA LEU A 42 -16.15 8.05 -19.10
C LEU A 42 -15.39 7.65 -20.37
N ARG A 43 -15.03 6.39 -20.47
CA ARG A 43 -14.15 5.81 -21.50
C ARG A 43 -14.77 4.53 -22.05
N SER A 44 -15.76 4.68 -22.92
CA SER A 44 -16.58 3.56 -23.42
C SER A 44 -16.00 2.85 -24.64
N LYS A 45 -14.88 3.31 -25.20
CA LYS A 45 -14.28 2.70 -26.39
C LYS A 45 -13.53 1.42 -26.02
N ASN A 46 -13.60 0.41 -26.90
CA ASN A 46 -12.84 -0.83 -26.75
C ASN A 46 -11.32 -0.60 -26.63
N GLU A 47 -10.79 0.45 -27.24
CA GLU A 47 -9.40 0.84 -27.12
C GLU A 47 -9.04 1.29 -25.71
N ASP A 48 -9.90 2.08 -25.06
CA ASP A 48 -9.69 2.51 -23.68
C ASP A 48 -9.64 1.31 -22.72
N PHE A 49 -10.50 0.31 -22.94
CA PHE A 49 -10.48 -0.93 -22.20
C PHE A 49 -9.19 -1.73 -22.43
N ARG A 50 -8.75 -1.88 -23.70
CA ARG A 50 -7.49 -2.56 -24.01
C ARG A 50 -6.31 -1.86 -23.35
N ASN A 51 -6.25 -0.53 -23.42
CA ASN A 51 -5.21 0.26 -22.77
C ASN A 51 -5.21 0.07 -21.26
N LEU A 52 -6.40 0.04 -20.63
CA LEU A 52 -6.50 -0.26 -19.20
C LEU A 52 -5.96 -1.66 -18.87
N MET A 53 -6.27 -2.66 -19.70
CA MET A 53 -5.77 -4.04 -19.49
C MET A 53 -4.26 -4.15 -19.59
N THR A 54 -3.57 -3.28 -20.33
CA THR A 54 -2.09 -3.25 -20.38
C THR A 54 -1.45 -2.81 -19.07
N LEU A 55 -2.23 -2.17 -18.18
CA LEU A 55 -1.78 -1.76 -16.85
C LEU A 55 -1.94 -2.87 -15.80
N ALA A 56 -2.47 -4.03 -16.20
CA ALA A 56 -2.66 -5.15 -15.29
C ALA A 56 -1.33 -5.78 -14.91
N MET A 57 -1.07 -5.89 -13.61
CA MET A 57 0.18 -6.42 -13.06
C MET A 57 -0.08 -7.49 -12.01
N PRO A 58 0.72 -8.58 -12.00
CA PRO A 58 0.67 -9.56 -10.93
C PRO A 58 1.50 -9.10 -9.72
N ALA A 59 1.15 -9.59 -8.54
CA ALA A 59 2.01 -9.42 -7.36
C ALA A 59 3.25 -10.31 -7.38
N LYS A 60 3.27 -11.34 -8.23
CA LYS A 60 4.43 -12.18 -8.48
C LYS A 60 5.48 -11.39 -9.27
N PHE A 61 6.62 -11.18 -8.65
CA PHE A 61 7.69 -10.33 -9.18
C PHE A 61 8.87 -11.11 -9.78
N TRP A 62 8.73 -12.41 -10.02
CA TRP A 62 9.73 -13.21 -10.72
C TRP A 62 9.08 -14.02 -11.82
N TYR A 63 9.87 -14.31 -12.83
CA TYR A 63 9.49 -15.22 -13.92
C TYR A 63 10.61 -16.21 -14.21
N SER A 64 10.25 -17.32 -14.83
CA SER A 64 11.17 -18.39 -15.19
C SER A 64 11.06 -18.63 -16.67
N LYS A 65 12.20 -18.68 -17.35
CA LYS A 65 12.29 -18.98 -18.77
C LYS A 65 13.21 -20.21 -18.95
N PHE A 66 12.74 -21.18 -19.71
CA PHE A 66 13.57 -22.33 -20.05
C PHE A 66 14.61 -21.92 -21.09
N ASN A 67 15.88 -22.19 -20.80
CA ASN A 67 16.98 -21.93 -21.69
C ASN A 67 17.33 -23.24 -22.44
N GLU A 68 16.99 -23.30 -23.71
CA GLU A 68 17.19 -24.48 -24.56
C GLU A 68 18.66 -24.86 -24.73
N LYS A 69 19.57 -23.87 -24.72
CA LYS A 69 21.01 -24.09 -24.89
C LYS A 69 21.63 -24.74 -23.67
N SER A 70 21.31 -24.24 -22.48
CA SER A 70 21.81 -24.79 -21.21
C SER A 70 20.96 -25.93 -20.67
N ARG A 71 19.75 -26.13 -21.21
CA ARG A 71 18.72 -27.05 -20.70
C ARG A 71 18.37 -26.81 -19.21
N GLN A 72 18.38 -25.55 -18.80
CA GLN A 72 18.11 -25.12 -17.43
C GLN A 72 17.04 -24.03 -17.40
N TRP A 73 16.43 -23.86 -16.25
CA TRP A 73 15.51 -22.75 -16.00
C TRP A 73 16.30 -21.54 -15.53
N ASP A 74 16.23 -20.45 -16.30
CA ASP A 74 16.72 -19.14 -15.90
C ASP A 74 15.61 -18.39 -15.17
N HIS A 75 15.92 -17.94 -13.97
CA HIS A 75 14.99 -17.17 -13.14
C HIS A 75 15.41 -15.69 -13.11
N ASN A 76 14.46 -14.79 -13.26
CA ASN A 76 14.70 -13.35 -13.24
C ASN A 76 13.66 -12.61 -12.40
N ILE A 77 14.04 -11.46 -11.84
CA ILE A 77 13.13 -10.55 -11.17
C ILE A 77 12.67 -9.47 -12.15
N ASP A 78 11.36 -9.31 -12.24
CA ASP A 78 10.72 -8.17 -12.87
C ASP A 78 10.69 -7.00 -11.89
N ALA A 79 11.32 -5.88 -12.26
CA ALA A 79 11.47 -4.73 -11.37
C ALA A 79 10.13 -4.03 -11.12
N ASP A 80 9.29 -3.89 -12.16
CA ASP A 80 8.00 -3.22 -12.03
C ASP A 80 7.05 -4.03 -11.15
N CYS A 81 7.00 -5.35 -11.37
CA CYS A 81 6.23 -6.26 -10.52
C CYS A 81 6.77 -6.28 -9.08
N LEU A 82 8.09 -6.16 -8.86
CA LEU A 82 8.68 -6.07 -7.53
C LEU A 82 8.23 -4.78 -6.82
N HIS A 83 8.30 -3.63 -7.50
CA HIS A 83 7.83 -2.37 -6.93
C HIS A 83 6.32 -2.40 -6.67
N TYR A 84 5.56 -3.03 -7.56
CA TYR A 84 4.13 -3.25 -7.35
C TYR A 84 3.85 -4.11 -6.11
N PHE A 85 4.56 -5.24 -5.94
CA PHE A 85 4.48 -6.09 -4.76
C PHE A 85 4.81 -5.33 -3.47
N LEU A 86 5.87 -4.52 -3.49
CA LEU A 86 6.27 -3.70 -2.36
C LEU A 86 5.18 -2.67 -2.02
N ARG A 87 4.62 -2.00 -3.02
CA ARG A 87 3.50 -1.06 -2.84
C ARG A 87 2.27 -1.73 -2.22
N LEU A 88 1.91 -2.93 -2.67
CA LEU A 88 0.81 -3.71 -2.08
C LEU A 88 1.03 -4.01 -0.60
N ASN A 89 2.30 -4.13 -0.18
CA ASN A 89 2.71 -4.35 1.20
C ASN A 89 2.98 -3.05 1.99
N GLY A 90 2.61 -1.90 1.40
CA GLY A 90 2.68 -0.60 2.03
C GLY A 90 4.06 0.06 2.02
N PHE A 91 5.00 -0.39 1.19
CA PHE A 91 6.32 0.22 1.06
C PHE A 91 6.33 1.35 0.04
N TYR A 92 6.83 2.51 0.45
CA TYR A 92 6.92 3.73 -0.34
C TYR A 92 8.20 4.49 -0.03
N SER A 93 8.58 5.43 -0.89
CA SER A 93 9.49 6.52 -0.57
C SER A 93 8.69 7.76 -0.15
N LEU A 94 9.25 8.51 0.79
CA LEU A 94 8.66 9.76 1.26
C LEU A 94 9.39 10.92 0.59
N HIS A 95 8.64 11.84 0.01
CA HIS A 95 9.18 13.09 -0.49
C HIS A 95 9.72 13.93 0.66
N ASP A 96 10.97 14.38 0.54
CA ASP A 96 11.58 15.27 1.52
C ASP A 96 12.45 16.30 0.79
N GLU A 97 11.88 17.47 0.57
CA GLU A 97 12.54 18.59 -0.11
C GLU A 97 13.84 19.03 0.55
N ASN A 98 14.03 18.71 1.83
CA ASN A 98 15.18 19.14 2.62
C ASN A 98 16.26 18.06 2.75
N SER A 99 16.07 16.88 2.16
CA SER A 99 17.00 15.76 2.28
C SER A 99 17.53 15.30 0.94
N SER A 100 18.85 15.13 0.85
CA SER A 100 19.49 14.50 -0.32
C SER A 100 19.37 12.97 -0.32
N SER A 101 18.83 12.37 0.74
CA SER A 101 18.69 10.91 0.88
C SER A 101 17.23 10.50 0.86
N THR A 102 16.93 9.44 0.11
CA THR A 102 15.60 8.84 0.06
C THR A 102 15.20 8.29 1.43
N LYS A 103 14.05 8.72 1.93
CA LYS A 103 13.44 8.15 3.13
C LYS A 103 12.43 7.09 2.74
N TYR A 104 12.59 5.89 3.26
CA TYR A 104 11.64 4.81 3.05
C TYR A 104 10.65 4.72 4.20
N ILE A 105 9.41 4.43 3.87
CA ILE A 105 8.33 4.25 4.84
C ILE A 105 7.57 2.97 4.56
N ARG A 106 6.96 2.44 5.60
CA ARG A 106 5.94 1.39 5.51
C ARG A 106 4.63 1.89 6.11
N ILE A 107 3.56 1.77 5.36
CA ILE A 107 2.21 2.15 5.78
C ILE A 107 1.42 0.87 6.10
N THR A 108 0.88 0.80 7.30
CA THR A 108 -0.02 -0.28 7.73
C THR A 108 -1.29 0.35 8.29
N GLY A 109 -2.39 0.24 7.52
CA GLY A 109 -3.59 1.04 7.80
C GLY A 109 -3.31 2.53 7.60
N ASN A 110 -3.35 3.29 8.69
CA ASN A 110 -3.01 4.72 8.73
C ASN A 110 -1.73 5.02 9.54
N ILE A 111 -1.03 3.98 9.99
CA ILE A 111 0.23 4.11 10.73
C ILE A 111 1.40 4.06 9.76
N VAL A 112 2.25 5.07 9.84
CA VAL A 112 3.45 5.25 9.02
C VAL A 112 4.68 4.97 9.87
N LYS A 113 5.52 4.06 9.39
CA LYS A 113 6.78 3.72 10.02
C LYS A 113 7.94 4.10 9.12
N LEU A 114 8.90 4.85 9.66
CA LEU A 114 10.18 5.09 8.99
C LEU A 114 11.00 3.81 9.02
N ILE A 115 11.54 3.41 7.88
CA ILE A 115 12.31 2.18 7.70
C ILE A 115 13.60 2.44 6.91
N LYS A 116 14.46 1.45 6.83
CA LYS A 116 15.70 1.46 6.02
C LYS A 116 15.59 0.43 4.90
N ALA A 117 16.36 0.58 3.84
CA ALA A 117 16.44 -0.38 2.73
C ALA A 117 16.68 -1.83 3.21
N LYS A 118 17.48 -2.02 4.28
CA LYS A 118 17.69 -3.33 4.90
C LYS A 118 16.40 -3.98 5.42
N ASP A 119 15.43 -3.18 5.87
CA ASP A 119 14.18 -3.68 6.44
C ASP A 119 13.27 -4.18 5.33
N ILE A 120 13.29 -3.52 4.15
CA ILE A 120 12.60 -3.97 2.94
C ILE A 120 13.17 -5.32 2.49
N ARG A 121 14.51 -5.44 2.42
CA ARG A 121 15.18 -6.70 2.07
C ARG A 121 14.89 -7.82 3.06
N LYS A 122 14.84 -7.51 4.35
CA LYS A 122 14.46 -8.45 5.40
C LYS A 122 13.04 -8.94 5.19
N PHE A 123 12.09 -8.03 4.99
CA PHE A 123 10.69 -8.35 4.73
C PHE A 123 10.53 -9.31 3.55
N ILE A 124 11.15 -9.01 2.39
CA ILE A 124 11.03 -9.85 1.19
C ILE A 124 11.58 -11.27 1.45
N ARG A 125 12.70 -11.38 2.18
CA ARG A 125 13.29 -12.68 2.53
C ARG A 125 12.38 -13.51 3.44
N GLU A 126 11.83 -12.88 4.48
CA GLU A 126 10.89 -13.51 5.41
C GLU A 126 9.63 -13.96 4.66
N TRP A 127 9.06 -13.09 3.85
CA TRP A 127 7.93 -13.42 3.01
C TRP A 127 8.22 -14.60 2.06
N ALA A 128 9.38 -14.63 1.42
CA ALA A 128 9.76 -15.71 0.51
C ALA A 128 9.92 -17.05 1.23
N GLN A 129 10.31 -17.04 2.50
CA GLN A 129 10.37 -18.24 3.34
C GLN A 129 8.97 -18.71 3.75
N GLU A 130 8.14 -17.81 4.23
CA GLU A 130 6.77 -18.06 4.67
C GLU A 130 5.87 -18.52 3.51
N SER A 131 6.13 -18.03 2.29
CA SER A 131 5.43 -18.42 1.06
C SER A 131 5.94 -19.73 0.46
N PHE A 132 6.85 -20.43 1.13
CA PHE A 132 7.43 -21.73 0.68
C PHE A 132 8.02 -21.68 -0.74
N LEU A 133 8.60 -20.55 -1.15
CA LEU A 133 9.24 -20.45 -2.45
C LEU A 133 10.42 -21.41 -2.57
N SER A 134 10.66 -21.90 -3.80
CA SER A 134 11.77 -22.81 -4.07
C SER A 134 13.12 -22.20 -3.67
N ARG A 135 14.11 -23.03 -3.41
CA ARG A 135 15.46 -22.58 -3.06
C ARG A 135 16.05 -21.66 -4.13
N ASP A 136 15.80 -21.96 -5.41
CA ASP A 136 16.35 -21.19 -6.53
C ASP A 136 15.78 -19.78 -6.56
N ILE A 137 14.46 -19.63 -6.35
CA ILE A 137 13.82 -18.31 -6.25
C ILE A 137 14.30 -17.55 -5.01
N ARG A 138 14.46 -18.21 -3.87
CA ARG A 138 14.99 -17.55 -2.67
C ARG A 138 16.43 -17.08 -2.88
N ASN A 139 17.28 -17.87 -3.54
CA ASN A 139 18.64 -17.47 -3.90
C ASN A 139 18.65 -16.31 -4.90
N LEU A 140 17.75 -16.32 -5.89
CA LEU A 140 17.56 -15.21 -6.82
C LEU A 140 17.25 -13.91 -6.06
N ILE A 141 16.30 -13.94 -5.13
CA ILE A 141 15.92 -12.79 -4.30
C ILE A 141 17.12 -12.28 -3.48
N LEU A 142 17.87 -13.20 -2.84
CA LEU A 142 19.02 -12.82 -2.00
C LEU A 142 20.12 -12.10 -2.76
N ASN A 143 20.35 -12.49 -4.02
CA ASN A 143 21.47 -12.03 -4.83
C ASN A 143 21.05 -10.98 -5.88
N SER A 144 19.79 -10.56 -5.89
CA SER A 144 19.29 -9.67 -6.92
C SER A 144 19.79 -8.23 -6.77
N PRO A 145 20.38 -7.65 -7.81
CA PRO A 145 20.69 -6.22 -7.84
C PRO A 145 19.44 -5.32 -7.82
N LYS A 146 18.27 -5.88 -8.13
CA LYS A 146 16.96 -5.17 -8.06
C LYS A 146 16.53 -4.84 -6.63
N LEU A 147 17.22 -5.36 -5.65
CA LEU A 147 17.05 -5.06 -4.21
C LEU A 147 18.22 -4.26 -3.63
N SER A 148 19.11 -3.71 -4.46
CA SER A 148 20.11 -2.75 -4.02
C SER A 148 19.48 -1.43 -3.54
N ASP A 149 20.21 -0.66 -2.77
CA ASP A 149 19.72 0.62 -2.28
C ASP A 149 19.32 1.53 -3.45
N THR A 150 20.17 1.64 -4.48
CA THR A 150 19.88 2.41 -5.70
C THR A 150 18.63 1.95 -6.44
N ALA A 151 18.36 0.63 -6.47
CA ALA A 151 17.13 0.13 -7.10
C ALA A 151 15.89 0.45 -6.28
N LEU A 152 16.00 0.44 -4.96
CA LEU A 152 14.92 0.80 -4.04
C LEU A 152 14.62 2.30 -4.01
N ASP A 153 15.56 3.16 -4.42
CA ASP A 153 15.31 4.60 -4.59
C ASP A 153 14.22 4.92 -5.62
N ASN A 154 13.90 3.96 -6.51
CA ASN A 154 12.80 4.06 -7.46
C ASN A 154 11.44 3.60 -6.91
N LEU A 155 11.31 3.36 -5.60
CA LEU A 155 10.00 3.09 -5.00
C LEU A 155 9.06 4.28 -5.23
N GLN A 156 7.77 3.96 -5.36
CA GLN A 156 6.76 4.99 -5.56
C GLN A 156 6.83 6.01 -4.43
N GLU A 157 7.00 7.26 -4.80
CA GLU A 157 6.94 8.37 -3.89
C GLU A 157 5.48 8.68 -3.51
N ILE A 158 5.27 9.07 -2.26
CA ILE A 158 3.96 9.42 -1.73
C ILE A 158 4.05 10.66 -0.85
N GLU A 159 3.06 11.51 -0.99
CA GLU A 159 2.80 12.61 -0.07
C GLU A 159 1.74 12.17 0.93
N LEU A 160 1.96 12.43 2.20
CA LEU A 160 1.07 12.05 3.28
C LEU A 160 0.62 13.27 4.07
N ASP A 161 -0.68 13.31 4.35
CA ASP A 161 -1.25 14.30 5.26
C ASP A 161 -1.21 13.78 6.71
N PHE A 162 -0.39 14.42 7.53
CA PHE A 162 -0.27 14.16 8.96
C PHE A 162 -1.11 15.12 9.82
N THR A 163 -1.92 15.95 9.21
CA THR A 163 -2.83 16.84 9.92
C THR A 163 -3.92 16.00 10.60
N ASN A 164 -3.86 15.91 11.92
CA ASN A 164 -4.74 15.08 12.73
C ASN A 164 -5.74 15.91 13.57
N TYR A 165 -5.92 17.16 13.22
CA TYR A 165 -6.89 18.07 13.85
C TYR A 165 -7.49 19.04 12.84
N THR A 166 -8.69 19.50 13.15
CA THR A 166 -9.35 20.63 12.51
C THR A 166 -9.78 21.61 13.60
N HIS A 167 -10.46 22.69 13.22
CA HIS A 167 -11.01 23.64 14.20
C HIS A 167 -11.95 22.95 15.23
N ASN A 168 -12.67 21.91 14.81
CA ASN A 168 -13.73 21.28 15.61
C ASN A 168 -13.46 19.80 15.92
N THR A 169 -12.38 19.20 15.44
CA THR A 169 -12.09 17.77 15.61
C THR A 169 -10.63 17.52 15.90
N GLN A 170 -10.36 16.50 16.72
CA GLN A 170 -9.03 15.97 17.00
C GLN A 170 -9.04 14.47 16.83
N MET A 171 -8.02 13.95 16.12
CA MET A 171 -7.80 12.50 15.99
C MET A 171 -6.81 12.01 17.02
N PHE A 172 -7.12 10.88 17.64
CA PHE A 172 -6.21 10.12 18.50
C PHE A 172 -6.03 8.73 17.94
N PHE A 173 -4.78 8.27 17.87
CA PHE A 173 -4.44 6.99 17.27
C PHE A 173 -3.97 6.01 18.33
N PHE A 174 -4.60 4.82 18.34
CA PHE A 174 -4.31 3.72 19.27
C PHE A 174 -4.02 2.43 18.50
N PRO A 175 -3.39 1.43 19.12
CA PRO A 175 -3.25 0.12 18.50
C PRO A 175 -4.62 -0.49 18.20
N GLY A 176 -4.96 -0.61 16.92
CA GLY A 176 -6.20 -1.26 16.48
C GLY A 176 -7.41 -0.35 16.26
N CYS A 177 -7.35 0.93 16.63
CA CYS A 177 -8.40 1.90 16.32
C CYS A 177 -7.89 3.34 16.32
N SER A 178 -8.69 4.25 15.77
CA SER A 178 -8.50 5.69 15.90
C SER A 178 -9.77 6.31 16.45
N MET A 179 -9.63 7.34 17.29
CA MET A 179 -10.75 8.06 17.90
C MET A 179 -10.81 9.47 17.32
N GLU A 180 -11.93 9.82 16.74
CA GLU A 180 -12.26 11.18 16.34
C GLU A 180 -13.06 11.85 17.48
N VAL A 181 -12.50 12.87 18.08
CA VAL A 181 -13.13 13.63 19.17
C VAL A 181 -13.60 14.97 18.60
N SER A 182 -14.87 15.29 18.80
CA SER A 182 -15.49 16.54 18.35
C SER A 182 -16.40 17.09 19.43
N GLY A 183 -16.89 18.31 19.23
CA GLY A 183 -17.90 18.92 20.10
C GLY A 183 -19.23 18.16 20.16
N THR A 184 -19.48 17.26 19.20
CA THR A 184 -20.69 16.42 19.12
C THR A 184 -20.51 15.01 19.72
N GLY A 185 -19.29 14.65 20.10
CA GLY A 185 -18.99 13.35 20.70
C GLY A 185 -17.72 12.72 20.21
N ILE A 186 -17.57 11.43 20.54
CA ILE A 186 -16.40 10.58 20.17
C ILE A 186 -16.88 9.51 19.20
N LYS A 187 -16.14 9.35 18.10
CA LYS A 187 -16.39 8.34 17.10
C LYS A 187 -15.16 7.42 16.96
N GLU A 188 -15.38 6.12 17.10
CA GLU A 188 -14.35 5.11 16.89
C GLU A 188 -14.25 4.73 15.41
N HIS A 189 -13.01 4.65 14.91
CA HIS A 189 -12.67 4.17 13.58
C HIS A 189 -11.74 2.96 13.73
N PRO A 190 -12.20 1.72 13.42
CA PRO A 190 -11.36 0.54 13.50
C PRO A 190 -10.20 0.60 12.51
N ALA A 191 -9.02 0.12 12.89
CA ALA A 191 -7.82 0.13 12.04
C ALA A 191 -7.99 -0.65 10.73
N ASN A 192 -8.79 -1.73 10.78
CA ASN A 192 -9.08 -2.55 9.61
C ASN A 192 -10.33 -2.05 8.88
N GLY A 193 -10.17 -1.11 8.00
CA GLY A 193 -11.26 -0.62 7.15
C GLY A 193 -11.56 0.86 7.24
N SER A 194 -10.79 1.61 8.00
CA SER A 194 -11.00 3.04 8.07
C SER A 194 -10.66 3.70 6.72
N THR A 195 -11.60 4.47 6.22
CA THR A 195 -11.43 5.41 5.11
C THR A 195 -10.81 6.72 5.60
N LEU A 196 -10.09 6.69 6.72
CA LEU A 196 -9.44 7.87 7.26
C LEU A 196 -8.31 8.29 6.31
N SER A 197 -8.35 9.55 5.92
CA SER A 197 -7.32 10.19 5.12
C SER A 197 -6.13 10.66 5.96
N HIS A 198 -6.21 10.51 7.29
CA HIS A 198 -5.19 10.99 8.22
C HIS A 198 -4.19 9.90 8.55
N TYR A 199 -2.91 10.25 8.48
CA TYR A 199 -1.81 9.37 8.82
C TYR A 199 -1.15 9.80 10.13
N VAL A 200 -0.53 8.85 10.80
CA VAL A 200 0.21 9.06 12.04
C VAL A 200 1.53 8.30 12.02
N TRP A 201 2.59 8.93 12.52
CA TRP A 201 3.85 8.22 12.74
C TRP A 201 3.70 7.15 13.83
N GLU A 202 4.31 5.97 13.66
CA GLU A 202 4.28 4.87 14.62
C GLU A 202 4.66 5.31 16.05
N GLU A 203 5.61 6.23 16.16
CA GLU A 203 6.08 6.79 17.43
C GLU A 203 5.04 7.65 18.16
N ASN A 204 4.08 8.22 17.41
CA ASN A 204 2.99 9.07 17.93
C ASN A 204 1.70 8.27 18.23
N VAL A 205 1.71 6.96 17.99
CA VAL A 205 0.59 6.09 18.36
C VAL A 205 0.57 5.91 19.88
N LEU A 206 -0.57 6.21 20.48
CA LEU A 206 -0.77 6.07 21.93
C LEU A 206 -0.75 4.59 22.32
N LYS A 207 0.13 4.19 23.23
CA LYS A 207 0.37 2.77 23.58
C LYS A 207 -0.72 2.14 24.45
N HIS A 208 -1.72 2.91 24.85
CA HIS A 208 -2.81 2.44 25.72
C HIS A 208 -3.92 1.80 24.90
N LYS A 209 -4.51 0.73 25.44
CA LYS A 209 -5.76 0.20 24.91
C LYS A 209 -6.90 1.09 25.39
N VAL A 210 -7.69 1.59 24.47
CA VAL A 210 -8.90 2.38 24.75
C VAL A 210 -10.12 1.54 24.46
N ARG A 211 -11.12 1.68 25.31
CA ARG A 211 -12.45 1.12 25.13
C ARG A 211 -13.46 2.21 25.43
N LEU A 212 -14.34 2.51 24.48
CA LEU A 212 -15.50 3.37 24.74
C LEU A 212 -16.43 2.60 25.67
N MET A 213 -16.76 3.22 26.83
CA MET A 213 -17.83 2.76 27.69
C MET A 213 -19.06 3.63 27.41
N GLU A 214 -20.14 3.02 26.97
CA GLU A 214 -21.38 3.73 26.60
C GLU A 214 -22.07 4.43 27.82
N ASP A 215 -21.67 4.13 29.07
CA ASP A 215 -22.43 4.48 30.27
C ASP A 215 -21.72 5.43 31.25
N MET A 216 -20.70 6.20 30.87
CA MET A 216 -19.95 6.98 31.87
C MET A 216 -20.09 8.50 31.83
N PHE A 217 -21.10 9.08 31.20
CA PHE A 217 -21.37 10.52 31.33
C PHE A 217 -22.86 10.83 31.59
N THR A 218 -23.36 10.42 32.75
CA THR A 218 -24.45 11.16 33.40
C THR A 218 -23.79 12.15 34.37
N ILE A 219 -23.60 13.38 33.92
CA ILE A 219 -23.31 14.49 34.82
C ILE A 219 -24.67 14.86 35.44
N SER A 220 -24.87 14.48 36.70
CA SER A 220 -25.93 15.02 37.53
C SER A 220 -25.58 16.41 38.03
#